data_8db3824e9cd7d0b1ec9a34249ea83c4c
#
_entry.id   8db3824e9cd7d0b1ec9a34249ea83c4c
#
_cell.length_a   1.000
_cell.length_b   1.000
_cell.length_c   1.000
_cell.angle_alpha   90.00
_cell.angle_beta   90.00
_cell.angle_gamma   90.00
#
_symmetry.space_group_name_H-M   'P 1'
#
loop_
_entity.id
_entity.type
_entity.pdbx_description
1 polymer ?
#
loop_
_entity_poly.entity_id
_entity_poly.type
_entity_poly.pdbx_seq_one_letter_code
_entity_poly.pdbx_strand_id
1 'polypeptide(L)'
;LTYPMLVNMMRVEGANVEDLIMRSYRQFQSEKQIPALEDKVRRLEEEMQEIVIDDEHLVESYSGILEQYARLLAARRDMIMQPKLALPFLQPGRLVCVESGADILSGTRLVTSSDADGSNSMESVNSAKDIDSRGAWGAVVNYEILGSKREESMDKGQKRRVVVDVLIMCDEAQGPKDPIIVPDNDLSRQKAVPYVVPVDLDNILSLSTLRVHIAKDMRTKEEREKAGRVLAEVRRRFSPDANPVPLLDPVKDMKLANDGEFASLSERIARTGAMLENHPIITATAAATEDPTLENSDQETEPTPSIATRLRQLRRKMDIKHNCRILRQDIDKARGLVLEDDLRARTRVLKRLGYVDDDQIISTKAKVAAEISTGDELVMCELLFNGAFGPLKVDQVAALVSCFIWREKAETRAKVPHEMEGAYGMLREAARKIAKAESACDLGVDVEDYVDSFKPDLMAITIEWCHGATFAHIASLAGDKTHGGSLVRAIRRLEELLRQTSGALKLIGDDVLAAKFDSAIEKIKRDIIFAASLFL
;
A
#
# COMPACT_ATOMS: atom_id res chain seq x y z
N LEU A 1 -14.54 17.11 3.82
CA LEU A 1 -15.79 17.76 4.27
C LEU A 1 -15.92 17.66 5.78
N THR A 2 -16.44 18.72 6.44
CA THR A 2 -16.87 18.67 7.85
C THR A 2 -18.40 18.72 7.93
N TYR A 3 -18.97 18.21 9.02
CA TYR A 3 -20.43 18.26 9.18
C TYR A 3 -21.00 19.68 9.24
N PRO A 4 -20.34 20.66 9.93
CA PRO A 4 -20.78 22.05 9.89
C PRO A 4 -20.77 22.65 8.48
N MET A 5 -19.74 22.35 7.67
CA MET A 5 -19.71 22.78 6.26
C MET A 5 -20.91 22.22 5.49
N LEU A 6 -21.16 20.92 5.64
CA LEU A 6 -22.24 20.24 4.93
C LEU A 6 -23.62 20.79 5.32
N VAL A 7 -23.87 20.95 6.62
CA VAL A 7 -25.12 21.53 7.11
C VAL A 7 -25.28 22.98 6.64
N ASN A 8 -24.22 23.78 6.65
CA ASN A 8 -24.27 25.15 6.16
C ASN A 8 -24.52 25.24 4.65
N MET A 9 -23.98 24.31 3.84
CA MET A 9 -24.32 24.22 2.42
C MET A 9 -25.80 23.86 2.22
N MET A 10 -26.35 22.94 3.02
CA MET A 10 -27.78 22.57 3.00
C MET A 10 -28.72 23.70 3.45
N ARG A 11 -28.21 24.72 4.16
CA ARG A 11 -29.00 25.91 4.56
C ARG A 11 -29.21 26.90 3.41
N VAL A 12 -28.44 26.82 2.34
CA VAL A 12 -28.53 27.77 1.23
C VAL A 12 -29.76 27.43 0.39
N GLU A 13 -30.78 28.26 0.45
CA GLU A 13 -32.01 28.08 -0.31
C GLU A 13 -31.74 28.11 -1.81
N GLY A 14 -32.28 27.12 -2.54
CA GLY A 14 -32.16 27.01 -4.00
C GLY A 14 -30.79 26.56 -4.52
N ALA A 15 -29.84 26.19 -3.66
CA ALA A 15 -28.56 25.61 -4.07
C ALA A 15 -28.50 24.12 -3.75
N ASN A 16 -28.13 23.30 -4.72
CA ASN A 16 -27.77 21.91 -4.47
C ASN A 16 -26.37 21.84 -3.87
N VAL A 17 -26.17 21.02 -2.85
CA VAL A 17 -24.87 20.82 -2.21
C VAL A 17 -23.81 20.37 -3.21
N GLU A 18 -24.19 19.50 -4.15
CA GLU A 18 -23.33 19.04 -5.23
C GLU A 18 -22.84 20.21 -6.10
N ASP A 19 -23.72 21.14 -6.48
CA ASP A 19 -23.37 22.33 -7.26
C ASP A 19 -22.40 23.25 -6.53
N LEU A 20 -22.52 23.37 -5.20
CA LEU A 20 -21.61 24.16 -4.38
C LEU A 20 -20.21 23.51 -4.32
N ILE A 21 -20.15 22.18 -4.22
CA ILE A 21 -18.88 21.44 -4.24
C ILE A 21 -18.23 21.51 -5.63
N MET A 22 -19.04 21.40 -6.70
CA MET A 22 -18.57 21.58 -8.09
C MET A 22 -17.87 22.93 -8.32
N ARG A 23 -18.33 23.97 -7.65
CA ARG A 23 -17.72 25.33 -7.72
C ARG A 23 -16.55 25.52 -6.75
N SER A 24 -16.15 24.47 -6.02
CA SER A 24 -15.04 24.55 -5.05
C SER A 24 -13.69 24.71 -5.78
N TYR A 25 -12.74 25.38 -5.12
CA TYR A 25 -11.37 25.51 -5.64
C TYR A 25 -10.69 24.16 -5.89
N ARG A 26 -11.01 23.17 -5.07
CA ARG A 26 -10.46 21.80 -5.21
C ARG A 26 -10.96 21.12 -6.48
N GLN A 27 -12.25 21.25 -6.79
CA GLN A 27 -12.84 20.75 -8.04
C GLN A 27 -12.21 21.47 -9.25
N PHE A 28 -12.09 22.80 -9.20
CA PHE A 28 -11.42 23.57 -10.23
C PHE A 28 -9.96 23.13 -10.48
N GLN A 29 -9.19 22.83 -9.41
CA GLN A 29 -7.83 22.31 -9.57
C GLN A 29 -7.80 20.93 -10.22
N SER A 30 -8.75 20.05 -9.91
CA SER A 30 -8.89 18.73 -10.51
C SER A 30 -9.19 18.84 -12.00
N GLU A 31 -10.17 19.67 -12.36
CA GLU A 31 -10.58 19.90 -13.75
C GLU A 31 -9.49 20.54 -14.61
N LYS A 32 -8.67 21.41 -14.02
CA LYS A 32 -7.55 22.05 -14.72
C LYS A 32 -6.54 21.06 -15.29
N GLN A 33 -6.44 19.86 -14.73
CA GLN A 33 -5.52 18.82 -15.19
C GLN A 33 -6.08 18.02 -16.38
N ILE A 34 -7.40 18.05 -16.61
CA ILE A 34 -8.07 17.25 -17.64
C ILE A 34 -7.51 17.50 -19.03
N PRO A 35 -7.35 18.75 -19.53
CA PRO A 35 -6.83 18.98 -20.88
C PRO A 35 -5.44 18.39 -21.11
N ALA A 36 -4.57 18.44 -20.10
CA ALA A 36 -3.22 17.87 -20.19
C ALA A 36 -3.25 16.34 -20.23
N LEU A 37 -4.18 15.71 -19.49
CA LEU A 37 -4.38 14.26 -19.52
C LEU A 37 -5.00 13.80 -20.84
N GLU A 38 -5.97 14.55 -21.37
CA GLU A 38 -6.58 14.28 -22.68
C GLU A 38 -5.56 14.39 -23.82
N ASP A 39 -4.70 15.41 -23.81
CA ASP A 39 -3.59 15.53 -24.76
C ASP A 39 -2.60 14.35 -24.67
N LYS A 40 -2.33 13.88 -23.45
CA LYS A 40 -1.46 12.72 -23.25
C LYS A 40 -2.10 11.43 -23.80
N VAL A 41 -3.39 11.23 -23.57
CA VAL A 41 -4.15 10.09 -24.12
C VAL A 41 -4.10 10.14 -25.65
N ARG A 42 -4.39 11.30 -26.25
CA ARG A 42 -4.36 11.47 -27.70
C ARG A 42 -3.01 11.11 -28.32
N ARG A 43 -1.90 11.59 -27.72
CA ARG A 43 -0.54 11.26 -28.20
C ARG A 43 -0.25 9.75 -28.10
N LEU A 44 -0.67 9.12 -27.02
CA LEU A 44 -0.49 7.68 -26.87
C LEU A 44 -1.36 6.88 -27.87
N GLU A 45 -2.54 7.37 -28.20
CA GLU A 45 -3.40 6.75 -29.22
C GLU A 45 -2.83 6.93 -30.63
N GLU A 46 -2.24 8.08 -30.94
CA GLU A 46 -1.50 8.32 -32.18
C GLU A 46 -0.30 7.37 -32.28
N GLU A 47 0.51 7.25 -31.22
CA GLU A 47 1.64 6.30 -31.16
C GLU A 47 1.17 4.85 -31.32
N MET A 48 0.03 4.48 -30.72
CA MET A 48 -0.54 3.13 -30.85
C MET A 48 -0.96 2.83 -32.30
N GLN A 49 -1.48 3.82 -33.06
CA GLN A 49 -1.86 3.65 -34.46
C GLN A 49 -0.66 3.50 -35.40
N GLU A 50 0.50 4.06 -35.05
CA GLU A 50 1.74 3.90 -35.82
C GLU A 50 2.33 2.49 -35.71
N ILE A 51 1.95 1.71 -34.66
CA ILE A 51 2.43 0.35 -34.46
C ILE A 51 1.57 -0.61 -35.29
N VAL A 52 2.06 -0.95 -36.49
CA VAL A 52 1.46 -1.95 -37.36
C VAL A 52 2.14 -3.29 -37.11
N ILE A 53 1.35 -4.33 -36.88
CA ILE A 53 1.84 -5.70 -36.63
C ILE A 53 1.20 -6.63 -37.65
N ASP A 54 2.01 -7.27 -38.47
CA ASP A 54 1.53 -8.27 -39.40
C ASP A 54 1.00 -9.50 -38.64
N ASP A 55 -0.18 -9.97 -39.05
CA ASP A 55 -0.87 -11.10 -38.42
C ASP A 55 -1.06 -10.93 -36.90
N GLU A 56 -1.42 -9.72 -36.44
CA GLU A 56 -1.53 -9.34 -35.03
C GLU A 56 -2.30 -10.40 -34.21
N HIS A 57 -3.38 -10.96 -34.74
CA HIS A 57 -4.19 -11.97 -34.05
C HIS A 57 -3.42 -13.29 -33.78
N LEU A 58 -2.48 -13.68 -34.67
CA LEU A 58 -1.62 -14.84 -34.44
C LEU A 58 -0.55 -14.52 -33.39
N VAL A 59 0.00 -13.31 -33.42
CA VAL A 59 0.98 -12.85 -32.43
C VAL A 59 0.33 -12.74 -31.03
N GLU A 60 -0.91 -12.24 -30.93
CA GLU A 60 -1.68 -12.21 -29.68
C GLU A 60 -1.94 -13.63 -29.14
N SER A 61 -2.39 -14.54 -30.01
CA SER A 61 -2.61 -15.95 -29.63
C SER A 61 -1.33 -16.58 -29.09
N TYR A 62 -0.22 -16.43 -29.82
CA TYR A 62 1.09 -16.95 -29.42
C TYR A 62 1.57 -16.34 -28.09
N SER A 63 1.43 -15.03 -27.92
CA SER A 63 1.79 -14.34 -26.68
C SER A 63 0.96 -14.87 -25.50
N GLY A 64 -0.34 -15.06 -25.65
CA GLY A 64 -1.22 -15.62 -24.62
C GLY A 64 -0.82 -17.04 -24.19
N ILE A 65 -0.47 -17.91 -25.17
CA ILE A 65 0.01 -19.28 -24.87
C ILE A 65 1.38 -19.22 -24.18
N LEU A 66 2.28 -18.32 -24.59
CA LEU A 66 3.59 -18.13 -23.99
C LEU A 66 3.49 -17.66 -22.53
N GLU A 67 2.60 -16.73 -22.22
CA GLU A 67 2.32 -16.30 -20.85
C GLU A 67 1.75 -17.42 -19.98
N GLN A 68 0.81 -18.20 -20.54
CA GLN A 68 0.26 -19.37 -19.85
C GLN A 68 1.35 -20.39 -19.56
N TYR A 69 2.25 -20.65 -20.51
CA TYR A 69 3.39 -21.56 -20.34
C TYR A 69 4.34 -21.07 -19.24
N ALA A 70 4.66 -19.77 -19.24
CA ALA A 70 5.50 -19.16 -18.21
C ALA A 70 4.88 -19.28 -16.81
N ARG A 71 3.57 -19.04 -16.68
CA ARG A 71 2.84 -19.22 -15.41
C ARG A 71 2.85 -20.67 -14.91
N LEU A 72 2.70 -21.63 -15.81
CA LEU A 72 2.76 -23.06 -15.47
C LEU A 72 4.17 -23.47 -15.02
N LEU A 73 5.22 -22.96 -15.68
CA LEU A 73 6.61 -23.20 -15.26
C LEU A 73 6.90 -22.57 -13.90
N ALA A 74 6.40 -21.37 -13.63
CA ALA A 74 6.52 -20.73 -12.31
C ALA A 74 5.81 -21.54 -11.23
N ALA A 75 4.59 -22.02 -11.49
CA ALA A 75 3.86 -22.88 -10.56
C ALA A 75 4.61 -24.20 -10.27
N ARG A 76 5.20 -24.83 -11.30
CA ARG A 76 6.05 -26.03 -11.13
C ARG A 76 7.27 -25.73 -10.26
N ARG A 77 7.93 -24.59 -10.49
CA ARG A 77 9.06 -24.13 -9.69
C ARG A 77 8.65 -23.94 -8.22
N ASP A 78 7.54 -23.26 -7.98
CA ASP A 78 7.02 -22.99 -6.64
C ASP A 78 6.68 -24.30 -5.88
N MET A 79 6.22 -25.34 -6.58
CA MET A 79 6.03 -26.66 -5.98
C MET A 79 7.35 -27.33 -5.62
N ILE A 80 8.34 -27.31 -6.50
CA ILE A 80 9.67 -27.90 -6.30
C ILE A 80 10.45 -27.18 -5.18
N MET A 81 10.33 -25.84 -5.12
CA MET A 81 11.04 -25.00 -4.15
C MET A 81 10.32 -24.88 -2.79
N GLN A 82 9.30 -25.70 -2.53
CA GLN A 82 8.74 -25.77 -1.18
C GLN A 82 9.83 -26.18 -0.17
N PRO A 83 9.93 -25.50 1.00
CA PRO A 83 10.99 -25.77 1.98
C PRO A 83 11.13 -27.25 2.37
N LYS A 84 10.00 -27.97 2.47
CA LYS A 84 10.00 -29.41 2.79
C LYS A 84 10.73 -30.28 1.75
N LEU A 85 10.68 -29.86 0.48
CA LEU A 85 11.26 -30.60 -0.64
C LEU A 85 12.68 -30.13 -0.96
N ALA A 86 12.92 -28.81 -0.95
CA ALA A 86 14.18 -28.20 -1.38
C ALA A 86 15.29 -28.28 -0.33
N LEU A 87 15.00 -28.10 0.98
CA LEU A 87 16.01 -28.05 2.03
C LEU A 87 16.98 -29.24 2.08
N PRO A 88 16.56 -30.51 1.90
CA PRO A 88 17.48 -31.64 1.92
C PRO A 88 18.57 -31.56 0.83
N PHE A 89 18.30 -30.82 -0.24
CA PHE A 89 19.19 -30.67 -1.39
C PHE A 89 20.06 -29.41 -1.31
N LEU A 90 19.75 -28.43 -0.45
CA LEU A 90 20.52 -27.20 -0.25
C LEU A 90 21.76 -27.43 0.62
N GLN A 91 22.59 -28.39 0.24
CA GLN A 91 23.82 -28.69 0.96
C GLN A 91 24.99 -27.80 0.45
N PRO A 92 25.97 -27.47 1.31
CA PRO A 92 27.14 -26.70 0.89
C PRO A 92 27.81 -27.25 -0.37
N GLY A 93 28.10 -26.35 -1.31
CA GLY A 93 28.66 -26.68 -2.61
C GLY A 93 27.65 -27.10 -3.69
N ARG A 94 26.36 -27.24 -3.38
CA ARG A 94 25.34 -27.51 -4.39
C ARG A 94 25.24 -26.33 -5.36
N LEU A 95 25.24 -26.60 -6.65
CA LEU A 95 25.00 -25.57 -7.64
C LEU A 95 23.50 -25.25 -7.73
N VAL A 96 23.19 -23.97 -7.69
CA VAL A 96 21.83 -23.42 -7.81
C VAL A 96 21.83 -22.32 -8.85
N CYS A 97 20.76 -22.25 -9.62
CA CYS A 97 20.50 -21.15 -10.52
C CYS A 97 19.65 -20.11 -9.80
N VAL A 98 20.14 -18.89 -9.72
CA VAL A 98 19.49 -17.75 -9.04
C VAL A 98 19.03 -16.76 -10.08
N GLU A 99 17.86 -16.19 -9.89
CA GLU A 99 17.34 -15.12 -10.75
C GLU A 99 18.27 -13.90 -10.72
N SER A 100 18.64 -13.37 -11.89
CA SER A 100 19.53 -12.20 -12.02
C SER A 100 18.70 -10.91 -12.04
N GLY A 101 19.05 -9.92 -11.19
CA GLY A 101 18.38 -8.62 -11.14
C GLY A 101 18.84 -7.79 -9.94
N ALA A 102 18.58 -6.48 -9.97
CA ALA A 102 19.05 -5.54 -8.94
C ALA A 102 18.29 -5.64 -7.60
N ASP A 103 17.09 -6.22 -7.56
CA ASP A 103 16.19 -6.13 -6.40
C ASP A 103 16.15 -7.38 -5.50
N ILE A 104 17.08 -8.31 -5.68
CA ILE A 104 17.09 -9.58 -4.93
C ILE A 104 17.39 -9.38 -3.44
N LEU A 105 18.10 -8.32 -3.08
CA LEU A 105 18.52 -8.04 -1.70
C LEU A 105 17.46 -7.32 -0.86
N SER A 106 16.48 -6.67 -1.48
CA SER A 106 15.46 -5.90 -0.76
C SER A 106 14.36 -6.77 -0.15
N GLY A 107 14.34 -8.07 -0.43
CA GLY A 107 13.28 -8.99 0.02
C GLY A 107 11.90 -8.66 -0.57
N THR A 108 11.86 -7.72 -1.49
CA THR A 108 10.66 -7.41 -2.25
C THR A 108 10.65 -8.37 -3.42
N ARG A 109 9.84 -9.42 -3.31
CA ARG A 109 9.41 -10.18 -4.48
C ARG A 109 8.97 -9.11 -5.49
N LEU A 110 9.56 -9.08 -6.67
CA LEU A 110 8.91 -8.46 -7.81
C LEU A 110 7.63 -9.27 -8.04
N VAL A 111 6.64 -9.01 -7.17
CA VAL A 111 5.27 -9.23 -7.54
C VAL A 111 5.13 -8.35 -8.77
N THR A 112 4.87 -8.95 -9.90
CA THR A 112 4.27 -8.26 -11.03
C THR A 112 2.93 -7.71 -10.57
N SER A 113 3.01 -6.74 -9.65
CA SER A 113 1.92 -5.84 -9.37
C SER A 113 1.93 -4.87 -10.54
N SER A 114 0.85 -4.85 -11.25
CA SER A 114 0.48 -3.90 -12.28
C SER A 114 0.43 -2.45 -11.80
N ASP A 115 1.21 -2.08 -10.79
CA ASP A 115 1.18 -0.76 -10.17
C ASP A 115 2.60 -0.20 -10.09
N ALA A 116 2.81 0.86 -10.88
CA ALA A 116 3.96 1.74 -10.97
C ALA A 116 5.19 1.21 -11.73
N ASP A 117 5.38 1.76 -12.93
CA ASP A 117 6.52 1.62 -13.85
C ASP A 117 6.78 0.20 -14.40
N GLY A 118 5.87 -0.20 -15.29
CA GLY A 118 5.96 -1.43 -16.06
C GLY A 118 6.99 -1.41 -17.19
N SER A 119 8.27 -1.19 -16.92
CA SER A 119 9.25 -1.20 -18.02
C SER A 119 10.30 -2.31 -17.95
N ASN A 120 10.40 -3.15 -16.91
CA ASN A 120 11.63 -3.97 -16.81
C ASN A 120 11.50 -5.48 -16.50
N SER A 121 10.35 -6.07 -16.28
CA SER A 121 10.34 -7.49 -15.87
C SER A 121 9.89 -8.52 -16.91
N MET A 122 9.42 -8.06 -18.09
CA MET A 122 8.98 -8.97 -19.16
C MET A 122 9.73 -8.80 -20.50
N GLU A 123 10.76 -7.97 -20.56
CA GLU A 123 11.42 -7.56 -21.80
C GLU A 123 12.18 -8.67 -22.56
N SER A 124 12.35 -9.88 -22.03
CA SER A 124 13.23 -10.87 -22.63
C SER A 124 12.68 -12.27 -22.85
N VAL A 125 11.38 -12.53 -22.71
CA VAL A 125 10.84 -13.84 -23.07
C VAL A 125 10.43 -13.83 -24.54
N ASN A 126 11.39 -14.07 -25.41
CA ASN A 126 11.16 -14.16 -26.85
C ASN A 126 10.91 -15.61 -27.32
N SER A 127 11.21 -16.59 -26.47
CA SER A 127 10.94 -18.00 -26.72
C SER A 127 10.83 -18.79 -25.41
N ALA A 128 10.33 -20.03 -25.48
CA ALA A 128 10.30 -20.94 -24.33
C ALA A 128 11.72 -21.21 -23.76
N LYS A 129 12.79 -21.10 -24.57
CA LYS A 129 14.19 -21.25 -24.16
C LYS A 129 14.71 -20.05 -23.37
N ASP A 130 14.16 -18.86 -23.58
CA ASP A 130 14.61 -17.63 -22.89
C ASP A 130 14.16 -17.59 -21.41
N ILE A 131 13.17 -18.40 -21.03
CA ILE A 131 12.70 -18.49 -19.64
C ILE A 131 13.79 -19.08 -18.73
N ASP A 132 14.58 -20.03 -19.23
CA ASP A 132 15.68 -20.66 -18.49
C ASP A 132 17.00 -19.84 -18.54
N SER A 133 17.12 -18.86 -19.45
CA SER A 133 18.37 -18.12 -19.68
C SER A 133 18.61 -16.91 -18.74
N ARG A 134 17.67 -16.62 -17.85
CA ARG A 134 17.72 -15.43 -16.96
C ARG A 134 18.50 -15.64 -15.68
N GLY A 135 18.99 -16.83 -15.43
CA GLY A 135 19.65 -17.18 -14.20
C GLY A 135 21.16 -17.02 -14.22
N ALA A 136 21.73 -16.86 -13.04
CA ALA A 136 23.16 -16.99 -12.80
C ALA A 136 23.44 -18.19 -11.90
N TRP A 137 24.41 -19.03 -12.27
CA TRP A 137 24.78 -20.19 -11.49
C TRP A 137 25.70 -19.82 -10.32
N GLY A 138 25.31 -20.21 -9.11
CA GLY A 138 26.08 -20.03 -7.89
C GLY A 138 26.20 -21.34 -7.10
N ALA A 139 27.00 -21.33 -6.05
CA ALA A 139 27.16 -22.45 -5.13
C ALA A 139 26.58 -22.12 -3.75
N VAL A 140 25.75 -22.99 -3.20
CA VAL A 140 25.21 -22.86 -1.83
C VAL A 140 26.35 -22.90 -0.83
N VAL A 141 26.43 -21.92 0.05
CA VAL A 141 27.36 -21.87 1.18
C VAL A 141 26.67 -22.38 2.45
N ASN A 142 25.50 -21.80 2.76
CA ASN A 142 24.70 -22.14 3.93
C ASN A 142 23.24 -21.77 3.67
N TYR A 143 22.33 -22.11 4.58
CA TYR A 143 20.97 -21.58 4.61
C TYR A 143 20.48 -21.33 6.01
N GLU A 144 19.57 -20.37 6.18
CA GLU A 144 18.93 -20.03 7.44
C GLU A 144 17.40 -20.01 7.30
N ILE A 145 16.71 -20.48 8.32
CA ILE A 145 15.23 -20.45 8.38
C ILE A 145 14.85 -19.31 9.32
N LEU A 146 14.29 -18.24 8.75
CA LEU A 146 13.80 -17.09 9.49
C LEU A 146 12.36 -17.33 9.95
N GLY A 147 12.13 -17.26 11.28
CA GLY A 147 10.82 -17.41 11.89
C GLY A 147 10.96 -17.70 13.39
N SER A 148 10.26 -16.94 14.23
CA SER A 148 10.33 -17.06 15.68
C SER A 148 9.72 -18.36 16.15
N LYS A 149 10.43 -19.14 16.97
CA LYS A 149 9.93 -20.33 17.68
C LYS A 149 8.80 -20.04 18.70
N ARG A 150 8.42 -18.75 18.87
CA ARG A 150 7.45 -18.30 19.90
C ARG A 150 6.02 -18.07 19.38
N GLU A 151 5.78 -18.18 18.09
CA GLU A 151 4.45 -17.91 17.48
C GLU A 151 3.77 -19.17 16.92
N GLU A 152 3.87 -20.29 17.64
CA GLU A 152 3.12 -21.53 17.29
C GLU A 152 1.61 -21.46 17.57
N SER A 153 1.11 -20.33 18.08
CA SER A 153 -0.32 -20.14 18.31
C SER A 153 -0.83 -18.93 17.54
N MET A 154 -1.63 -19.16 16.53
CA MET A 154 -2.56 -18.22 15.88
C MET A 154 -2.19 -17.58 14.54
N ASP A 155 -1.46 -18.20 13.63
CA ASP A 155 -1.80 -17.90 12.23
C ASP A 155 -1.35 -19.03 11.28
N LYS A 156 -2.31 -19.73 10.68
CA LYS A 156 -2.06 -20.85 9.77
C LYS A 156 -1.59 -20.42 8.36
N GLY A 157 -1.25 -19.14 8.16
CA GLY A 157 -0.97 -18.54 6.84
C GLY A 157 0.45 -18.04 6.60
N GLN A 158 1.29 -17.88 7.61
CA GLN A 158 2.64 -17.33 7.40
C GLN A 158 3.63 -18.41 6.93
N LYS A 159 4.02 -18.34 5.64
CA LYS A 159 5.09 -19.19 5.07
C LYS A 159 6.41 -18.87 5.78
N ARG A 160 7.11 -19.92 6.31
CA ARG A 160 8.48 -19.79 6.85
C ARG A 160 9.40 -19.31 5.73
N ARG A 161 10.07 -18.18 5.94
CA ARG A 161 11.04 -17.63 4.99
C ARG A 161 12.36 -18.35 5.14
N VAL A 162 12.90 -18.84 4.03
CA VAL A 162 14.21 -19.52 3.98
C VAL A 162 15.14 -18.66 3.16
N VAL A 163 16.27 -18.28 3.75
CA VAL A 163 17.34 -17.52 3.09
C VAL A 163 18.51 -18.44 2.88
N VAL A 164 19.04 -18.45 1.65
CA VAL A 164 20.17 -19.29 1.22
C VAL A 164 21.35 -18.39 0.90
N ASP A 165 22.47 -18.58 1.55
CA ASP A 165 23.73 -17.91 1.22
C ASP A 165 24.35 -18.57 0.01
N VAL A 166 24.39 -17.87 -1.11
CA VAL A 166 24.90 -18.36 -2.39
C VAL A 166 26.16 -17.59 -2.79
N LEU A 167 27.23 -18.32 -3.06
CA LEU A 167 28.42 -17.75 -3.70
C LEU A 167 28.16 -17.61 -5.20
N ILE A 168 28.13 -16.38 -5.69
CA ILE A 168 27.76 -16.05 -7.07
C ILE A 168 28.63 -14.91 -7.60
N MET A 169 28.72 -14.79 -8.93
CA MET A 169 29.48 -13.73 -9.58
C MET A 169 28.66 -12.44 -9.64
N CYS A 170 29.23 -11.34 -9.12
CA CYS A 170 28.58 -10.03 -9.05
C CYS A 170 29.45 -8.95 -9.72
N ASP A 171 28.82 -7.86 -10.14
CA ASP A 171 29.53 -6.71 -10.69
C ASP A 171 30.26 -5.93 -9.58
N GLU A 172 31.53 -5.58 -9.85
CA GLU A 172 32.38 -4.81 -8.91
C GLU A 172 32.03 -3.31 -8.89
N ALA A 173 31.32 -2.81 -9.90
CA ALA A 173 31.12 -1.38 -10.11
C ALA A 173 30.26 -0.69 -9.02
N GLN A 174 29.41 -1.43 -8.30
CA GLN A 174 28.50 -0.86 -7.28
C GLN A 174 28.93 -1.09 -5.82
N GLY A 175 30.06 -1.77 -5.58
CA GLY A 175 30.64 -1.97 -4.25
C GLY A 175 29.99 -3.09 -3.42
N PRO A 176 30.57 -3.41 -2.22
CA PRO A 176 30.20 -4.61 -1.46
C PRO A 176 28.87 -4.53 -0.71
N LYS A 177 28.19 -3.39 -0.68
CA LYS A 177 26.92 -3.24 0.08
C LYS A 177 25.69 -3.71 -0.68
N ASP A 178 25.70 -3.57 -2.01
CA ASP A 178 24.57 -3.96 -2.88
C ASP A 178 25.11 -4.62 -4.16
N PRO A 179 25.59 -5.87 -4.10
CA PRO A 179 26.13 -6.55 -5.25
C PRO A 179 25.02 -6.91 -6.25
N ILE A 180 25.19 -6.51 -7.51
CA ILE A 180 24.30 -6.91 -8.60
C ILE A 180 24.74 -8.25 -9.16
N ILE A 181 23.86 -9.23 -9.19
CA ILE A 181 24.11 -10.55 -9.77
C ILE A 181 24.20 -10.41 -11.29
N VAL A 182 25.33 -10.85 -11.86
CA VAL A 182 25.56 -10.81 -13.30
C VAL A 182 25.03 -12.10 -13.93
N PRO A 183 24.10 -12.02 -14.91
CA PRO A 183 23.63 -13.20 -15.63
C PRO A 183 24.76 -13.86 -16.40
N ASP A 184 24.68 -15.19 -16.58
CA ASP A 184 25.73 -15.97 -17.20
C ASP A 184 26.08 -15.55 -18.64
N ASN A 185 25.13 -14.94 -19.34
CA ASN A 185 25.29 -14.48 -20.71
C ASN A 185 26.14 -13.19 -20.84
N ASP A 186 26.31 -12.42 -19.75
CA ASP A 186 26.97 -11.10 -19.78
C ASP A 186 28.36 -11.06 -19.14
N LEU A 187 28.83 -12.17 -18.59
CA LEU A 187 30.09 -12.24 -17.84
C LEU A 187 31.36 -11.91 -18.64
N SER A 188 31.30 -11.95 -19.97
CA SER A 188 32.44 -11.58 -20.84
C SER A 188 32.70 -10.07 -20.91
N ARG A 189 31.74 -9.24 -20.48
CA ARG A 189 31.77 -7.77 -20.62
C ARG A 189 32.08 -7.01 -19.33
N GLN A 190 32.00 -7.67 -18.15
CA GLN A 190 32.14 -7.01 -16.86
C GLN A 190 33.21 -7.70 -16.00
N LYS A 191 33.87 -6.92 -15.12
CA LYS A 191 34.77 -7.47 -14.08
C LYS A 191 33.94 -8.12 -12.98
N ALA A 192 33.51 -9.35 -13.17
CA ALA A 192 32.73 -10.10 -12.21
C ALA A 192 33.62 -10.64 -11.08
N VAL A 193 33.23 -10.39 -9.84
CA VAL A 193 33.90 -10.83 -8.61
C VAL A 193 32.97 -11.76 -7.81
N PRO A 194 33.49 -12.83 -7.20
CA PRO A 194 32.66 -13.75 -6.43
C PRO A 194 32.28 -13.16 -5.06
N TYR A 195 30.98 -13.06 -4.81
CA TYR A 195 30.40 -12.64 -3.53
C TYR A 195 29.47 -13.72 -2.98
N VAL A 196 29.33 -13.75 -1.64
CA VAL A 196 28.30 -14.53 -0.97
C VAL A 196 27.10 -13.61 -0.75
N VAL A 197 25.99 -13.94 -1.41
CA VAL A 197 24.76 -13.16 -1.43
C VAL A 197 23.64 -13.95 -0.75
N PRO A 198 22.93 -13.38 0.23
CA PRO A 198 21.73 -14.00 0.79
C PRO A 198 20.57 -13.90 -0.21
N VAL A 199 20.05 -15.04 -0.62
CA VAL A 199 18.98 -15.17 -1.62
C VAL A 199 17.79 -15.88 -0.98
N ASP A 200 16.58 -15.35 -1.15
CA ASP A 200 15.37 -16.08 -0.74
C ASP A 200 15.19 -17.35 -1.59
N LEU A 201 14.68 -18.41 -0.95
CA LEU A 201 14.41 -19.67 -1.64
C LEU A 201 13.50 -19.50 -2.86
N ASP A 202 12.57 -18.55 -2.79
CA ASP A 202 11.63 -18.24 -3.89
C ASP A 202 12.33 -17.64 -5.12
N ASN A 203 13.57 -17.10 -4.99
CA ASN A 203 14.37 -16.55 -6.06
C ASN A 203 15.35 -17.57 -6.67
N ILE A 204 15.34 -18.80 -6.18
CA ILE A 204 16.10 -19.90 -6.78
C ILE A 204 15.27 -20.51 -7.92
N LEU A 205 15.81 -20.45 -9.14
CA LEU A 205 15.14 -20.96 -10.34
C LEU A 205 15.23 -22.48 -10.47
N SER A 206 16.40 -23.05 -10.17
CA SER A 206 16.63 -24.49 -10.30
C SER A 206 17.78 -24.99 -9.41
N LEU A 207 17.75 -26.29 -9.12
CA LEU A 207 18.77 -27.01 -8.36
C LEU A 207 19.50 -27.99 -9.29
N SER A 208 20.84 -28.02 -9.24
CA SER A 208 21.64 -28.96 -10.02
C SER A 208 21.95 -30.24 -9.23
N THR A 209 22.18 -31.34 -9.94
CA THR A 209 22.76 -32.56 -9.35
C THR A 209 24.24 -32.38 -8.97
N LEU A 210 24.91 -31.39 -9.54
CA LEU A 210 26.34 -31.16 -9.33
C LEU A 210 26.61 -30.49 -7.96
N ARG A 211 27.76 -30.89 -7.40
CA ARG A 211 28.30 -30.25 -6.20
C ARG A 211 29.74 -29.89 -6.43
N VAL A 212 30.14 -28.71 -6.06
CA VAL A 212 31.51 -28.21 -6.09
C VAL A 212 32.09 -28.21 -4.68
N HIS A 213 33.37 -28.44 -4.55
CA HIS A 213 34.04 -28.33 -3.26
C HIS A 213 34.25 -26.85 -2.91
N ILE A 214 33.69 -26.40 -1.80
CA ILE A 214 33.87 -25.04 -1.27
C ILE A 214 34.44 -25.12 0.15
N ALA A 215 35.25 -24.12 0.54
CA ALA A 215 35.77 -24.05 1.89
C ALA A 215 34.64 -23.78 2.90
N LYS A 216 34.79 -24.23 4.14
CA LYS A 216 33.81 -23.99 5.20
C LYS A 216 33.67 -22.52 5.59
N ASP A 217 34.77 -21.75 5.44
CA ASP A 217 34.78 -20.32 5.74
C ASP A 217 35.00 -19.51 4.45
N MET A 218 33.96 -18.80 4.01
CA MET A 218 33.94 -17.94 2.84
C MET A 218 34.10 -16.44 3.17
N ARG A 219 34.54 -16.11 4.38
CA ARG A 219 34.71 -14.70 4.81
C ARG A 219 35.93 -14.05 4.17
N THR A 220 36.98 -14.83 3.89
CA THR A 220 38.20 -14.32 3.27
C THR A 220 38.03 -14.14 1.75
N LYS A 221 38.64 -13.07 1.21
CA LYS A 221 38.60 -12.78 -0.23
C LYS A 221 39.27 -13.90 -1.02
N GLU A 222 40.38 -14.45 -0.50
CA GLU A 222 41.15 -15.51 -1.17
C GLU A 222 40.35 -16.79 -1.37
N GLU A 223 39.57 -17.23 -0.36
CA GLU A 223 38.74 -18.44 -0.49
C GLU A 223 37.57 -18.21 -1.45
N ARG A 224 36.97 -17.01 -1.45
CA ARG A 224 35.95 -16.66 -2.45
C ARG A 224 36.50 -16.66 -3.87
N GLU A 225 37.71 -16.14 -4.10
CA GLU A 225 38.35 -16.14 -5.41
C GLU A 225 38.71 -17.55 -5.87
N LYS A 226 39.15 -18.44 -4.97
CA LYS A 226 39.40 -19.86 -5.30
C LYS A 226 38.09 -20.54 -5.73
N ALA A 227 37.00 -20.37 -4.97
CA ALA A 227 35.72 -20.94 -5.32
C ALA A 227 35.13 -20.30 -6.58
N GLY A 228 35.33 -18.99 -6.80
CA GLY A 228 34.95 -18.31 -8.05
C GLY A 228 35.61 -18.90 -9.29
N ARG A 229 36.91 -19.30 -9.21
CA ARG A 229 37.59 -20.01 -10.29
C ARG A 229 36.95 -21.36 -10.57
N VAL A 230 36.49 -22.08 -9.55
CA VAL A 230 35.79 -23.36 -9.74
C VAL A 230 34.45 -23.12 -10.44
N LEU A 231 33.69 -22.08 -10.05
CA LEU A 231 32.46 -21.72 -10.74
C LEU A 231 32.70 -21.33 -12.20
N ALA A 232 33.76 -20.57 -12.49
CA ALA A 232 34.14 -20.22 -13.86
C ALA A 232 34.47 -21.45 -14.70
N GLU A 233 35.17 -22.44 -14.12
CA GLU A 233 35.45 -23.70 -14.80
C GLU A 233 34.20 -24.54 -15.04
N VAL A 234 33.25 -24.57 -14.10
CA VAL A 234 31.95 -25.23 -14.30
C VAL A 234 31.23 -24.59 -15.51
N ARG A 235 31.15 -23.26 -15.55
CA ARG A 235 30.55 -22.54 -16.68
C ARG A 235 31.21 -22.81 -18.00
N ARG A 236 32.53 -22.92 -18.01
CA ARG A 236 33.28 -23.29 -19.23
C ARG A 236 32.93 -24.68 -19.74
N ARG A 237 32.66 -25.63 -18.84
CA ARG A 237 32.31 -27.02 -19.19
C ARG A 237 30.86 -27.21 -19.60
N PHE A 238 29.97 -26.37 -19.04
CA PHE A 238 28.53 -26.43 -19.29
C PHE A 238 28.09 -25.17 -20.01
N SER A 239 27.56 -25.35 -21.21
CA SER A 239 26.98 -24.26 -22.02
C SER A 239 25.50 -24.54 -22.24
N PRO A 240 24.64 -23.53 -22.16
CA PRO A 240 23.18 -23.70 -22.33
C PRO A 240 22.78 -24.43 -23.60
N ASP A 241 23.51 -24.20 -24.69
CA ASP A 241 23.18 -24.75 -26.00
C ASP A 241 23.80 -26.14 -26.29
N ALA A 242 25.03 -26.38 -25.81
CA ALA A 242 25.76 -27.60 -26.17
C ALA A 242 25.75 -28.67 -25.06
N ASN A 243 25.84 -28.27 -23.79
CA ASN A 243 25.91 -29.17 -22.64
C ASN A 243 25.33 -28.47 -21.40
N PRO A 244 24.01 -28.48 -21.21
CA PRO A 244 23.38 -27.78 -20.10
C PRO A 244 23.79 -28.39 -18.75
N VAL A 245 23.76 -27.56 -17.68
CA VAL A 245 24.00 -28.02 -16.30
C VAL A 245 22.94 -29.05 -15.93
N PRO A 246 23.32 -30.27 -15.47
CA PRO A 246 22.34 -31.30 -15.13
C PRO A 246 21.53 -30.90 -13.90
N LEU A 247 20.22 -30.86 -14.07
CA LEU A 247 19.25 -30.48 -13.01
C LEU A 247 18.84 -31.68 -12.18
N LEU A 248 18.42 -31.44 -10.95
CA LEU A 248 17.71 -32.42 -10.14
C LEU A 248 16.37 -32.80 -10.80
N ASP A 249 16.11 -34.08 -10.89
CA ASP A 249 14.84 -34.60 -11.41
C ASP A 249 13.79 -34.61 -10.29
N PRO A 250 12.74 -33.79 -10.38
CA PRO A 250 11.71 -33.71 -9.34
C PRO A 250 11.02 -35.05 -9.10
N VAL A 251 10.89 -35.88 -10.13
CA VAL A 251 10.21 -37.18 -10.05
C VAL A 251 11.08 -38.21 -9.36
N LYS A 252 12.35 -38.34 -9.77
CA LYS A 252 13.27 -39.37 -9.28
C LYS A 252 13.94 -38.96 -7.97
N ASP A 253 14.48 -37.73 -7.91
CA ASP A 253 15.31 -37.28 -6.80
C ASP A 253 14.46 -36.75 -5.63
N MET A 254 13.37 -36.01 -5.92
CA MET A 254 12.50 -35.42 -4.91
C MET A 254 11.24 -36.24 -4.60
N LYS A 255 11.06 -37.42 -5.24
CA LYS A 255 9.96 -38.36 -5.01
C LYS A 255 8.56 -37.80 -5.29
N LEU A 256 8.44 -36.85 -6.19
CA LEU A 256 7.16 -36.27 -6.59
C LEU A 256 6.35 -37.12 -7.58
N ALA A 257 6.81 -38.37 -7.88
CA ALA A 257 6.13 -39.30 -8.78
C ALA A 257 4.68 -39.60 -8.39
N ASN A 258 4.36 -39.60 -7.11
CA ASN A 258 3.05 -39.93 -6.57
C ASN A 258 2.17 -38.71 -6.26
N ASP A 259 2.66 -37.51 -6.56
CA ASP A 259 1.88 -36.27 -6.38
C ASP A 259 1.02 -36.02 -7.61
N GLY A 260 -0.30 -36.24 -7.46
CA GLY A 260 -1.27 -36.04 -8.55
C GLY A 260 -1.35 -34.61 -9.07
N GLU A 261 -1.09 -33.64 -8.20
CA GLU A 261 -1.09 -32.22 -8.57
C GLU A 261 0.13 -31.87 -9.44
N PHE A 262 1.32 -32.39 -9.06
CA PHE A 262 2.55 -32.24 -9.84
C PHE A 262 2.46 -32.95 -11.21
N ALA A 263 1.87 -34.14 -11.26
CA ALA A 263 1.66 -34.91 -12.51
C ALA A 263 0.73 -34.15 -13.47
N SER A 264 -0.42 -33.66 -12.96
CA SER A 264 -1.36 -32.84 -13.74
C SER A 264 -0.73 -31.57 -14.27
N LEU A 265 0.07 -30.87 -13.44
CA LEU A 265 0.78 -29.66 -13.84
C LEU A 265 1.82 -29.95 -14.92
N SER A 266 2.57 -31.05 -14.80
CA SER A 266 3.56 -31.47 -15.79
C SER A 266 2.92 -31.84 -17.13
N GLU A 267 1.75 -32.48 -17.13
CA GLU A 267 0.99 -32.77 -18.35
C GLU A 267 0.51 -31.48 -19.03
N ARG A 268 0.02 -30.51 -18.24
CA ARG A 268 -0.39 -29.20 -18.78
C ARG A 268 0.77 -28.45 -19.39
N ILE A 269 1.95 -28.47 -18.75
CA ILE A 269 3.17 -27.86 -19.30
C ILE A 269 3.55 -28.51 -20.64
N ALA A 270 3.57 -29.84 -20.71
CA ALA A 270 3.89 -30.57 -21.94
C ALA A 270 2.88 -30.24 -23.07
N ARG A 271 1.57 -30.19 -22.76
CA ARG A 271 0.54 -29.83 -23.73
C ARG A 271 0.70 -28.39 -24.23
N THR A 272 0.92 -27.43 -23.32
CA THR A 272 1.10 -26.01 -23.69
C THR A 272 2.39 -25.80 -24.48
N GLY A 273 3.49 -26.51 -24.13
CA GLY A 273 4.72 -26.51 -24.90
C GLY A 273 4.53 -27.01 -26.32
N ALA A 274 3.82 -28.13 -26.51
CA ALA A 274 3.48 -28.64 -27.83
C ALA A 274 2.59 -27.67 -28.64
N MET A 275 1.70 -26.92 -27.97
CA MET A 275 0.91 -25.87 -28.65
C MET A 275 1.79 -24.71 -29.11
N LEU A 276 2.84 -24.33 -28.37
CA LEU A 276 3.78 -23.30 -28.78
C LEU A 276 4.61 -23.76 -29.98
N GLU A 277 5.16 -24.98 -29.96
CA GLU A 277 5.98 -25.52 -31.03
C GLU A 277 5.22 -25.68 -32.36
N ASN A 278 3.94 -26.07 -32.29
CA ASN A 278 3.07 -26.26 -33.45
C ASN A 278 2.24 -25.01 -33.81
N HIS A 279 2.55 -23.85 -33.23
CA HIS A 279 1.76 -22.64 -33.49
C HIS A 279 1.96 -22.16 -34.94
N PRO A 280 0.89 -21.73 -35.65
CA PRO A 280 0.95 -21.32 -37.06
C PRO A 280 2.03 -20.25 -37.37
N ILE A 281 2.30 -19.36 -36.40
CA ILE A 281 3.32 -18.30 -36.54
C ILE A 281 4.75 -18.88 -36.67
N ILE A 282 5.03 -20.01 -36.01
CA ILE A 282 6.34 -20.67 -36.06
C ILE A 282 6.46 -21.49 -37.36
N THR A 283 5.38 -22.21 -37.72
CA THR A 283 5.37 -23.01 -38.96
C THR A 283 5.46 -22.14 -40.21
N ALA A 284 4.82 -20.96 -40.20
CA ALA A 284 4.91 -19.99 -41.30
C ALA A 284 6.31 -19.39 -41.46
N THR A 285 6.99 -19.09 -40.32
CA THR A 285 8.39 -18.60 -40.37
C THR A 285 9.38 -19.66 -40.79
N ALA A 286 9.17 -20.92 -40.40
CA ALA A 286 10.03 -22.02 -40.83
C ALA A 286 9.89 -22.29 -42.36
N ALA A 287 8.68 -22.23 -42.90
CA ALA A 287 8.44 -22.39 -44.34
C ALA A 287 9.07 -21.26 -45.19
N ALA A 288 9.11 -20.03 -44.63
CA ALA A 288 9.74 -18.90 -45.33
C ALA A 288 11.27 -18.96 -45.35
N THR A 289 11.92 -19.78 -44.51
CA THR A 289 13.37 -19.98 -44.49
C THR A 289 13.85 -21.18 -45.31
N GLU A 290 12.96 -22.08 -45.75
CA GLU A 290 13.31 -23.32 -46.46
C GLU A 290 13.13 -23.23 -47.98
N ASP A 291 12.74 -22.10 -48.57
CA ASP A 291 12.54 -22.00 -50.03
C ASP A 291 13.73 -21.29 -50.71
N PRO A 292 14.75 -22.03 -51.19
CA PRO A 292 15.94 -21.46 -51.82
C PRO A 292 15.72 -21.00 -53.27
N THR A 293 14.46 -21.02 -53.76
CA THR A 293 14.18 -20.76 -55.20
C THR A 293 13.84 -19.30 -55.52
N LEU A 294 13.90 -18.37 -54.54
CA LEU A 294 13.58 -16.94 -54.73
C LEU A 294 14.81 -16.02 -54.82
N GLU A 295 15.98 -16.54 -55.22
CA GLU A 295 17.18 -15.67 -55.42
C GLU A 295 17.13 -14.76 -56.65
N ASN A 296 16.05 -14.69 -57.41
CA ASN A 296 15.97 -13.88 -58.65
C ASN A 296 14.66 -13.06 -58.74
N SER A 297 14.35 -12.24 -57.77
CA SER A 297 13.42 -11.13 -57.97
C SER A 297 13.98 -9.85 -57.36
N ASP A 298 14.33 -8.89 -58.24
CA ASP A 298 14.73 -7.50 -57.92
C ASP A 298 13.60 -6.67 -57.27
N GLN A 299 12.82 -7.28 -56.40
CA GLN A 299 11.91 -6.57 -55.52
C GLN A 299 12.51 -6.58 -54.12
N GLU A 300 12.92 -5.40 -53.63
CA GLU A 300 13.23 -5.11 -52.23
C GLU A 300 12.03 -5.44 -51.36
N THR A 301 11.77 -6.70 -51.08
CA THR A 301 10.84 -7.13 -50.03
C THR A 301 11.56 -6.89 -48.70
N GLU A 302 11.10 -5.90 -47.93
CA GLU A 302 11.58 -5.70 -46.56
C GLU A 302 11.57 -7.04 -45.80
N PRO A 303 12.64 -7.38 -45.09
CA PRO A 303 12.71 -8.67 -44.37
C PRO A 303 11.59 -8.70 -43.34
N THR A 304 10.74 -9.72 -43.40
CA THR A 304 9.65 -9.91 -42.43
C THR A 304 10.19 -9.83 -41.00
N PRO A 305 9.66 -8.96 -40.15
CA PRO A 305 10.19 -8.77 -38.81
C PRO A 305 10.14 -10.08 -38.00
N SER A 306 11.20 -10.36 -37.25
CA SER A 306 11.30 -11.59 -36.47
C SER A 306 10.12 -11.68 -35.46
N ILE A 307 9.75 -12.91 -35.06
CA ILE A 307 8.68 -13.15 -34.06
C ILE A 307 8.98 -12.35 -32.78
N ALA A 308 10.25 -12.27 -32.37
CA ALA A 308 10.69 -11.49 -31.22
C ALA A 308 10.40 -9.98 -31.38
N THR A 309 10.55 -9.45 -32.58
CA THR A 309 10.23 -8.04 -32.90
C THR A 309 8.72 -7.81 -32.85
N ARG A 310 7.92 -8.70 -33.46
CA ARG A 310 6.44 -8.62 -33.43
C ARG A 310 5.89 -8.72 -31.99
N LEU A 311 6.45 -9.61 -31.15
CA LEU A 311 6.09 -9.72 -29.74
C LEU A 311 6.44 -8.44 -28.96
N ARG A 312 7.59 -7.80 -29.23
CA ARG A 312 7.95 -6.52 -28.59
C ARG A 312 7.00 -5.40 -29.02
N GLN A 313 6.64 -5.34 -30.29
CA GLN A 313 5.66 -4.37 -30.80
C GLN A 313 4.27 -4.59 -30.16
N LEU A 314 3.82 -5.85 -30.05
CA LEU A 314 2.55 -6.20 -29.40
C LEU A 314 2.54 -5.77 -27.93
N ARG A 315 3.61 -6.05 -27.19
CA ARG A 315 3.71 -5.62 -25.78
C ARG A 315 3.64 -4.10 -25.65
N ARG A 316 4.45 -3.36 -26.45
CA ARG A 316 4.38 -1.90 -26.46
C ARG A 316 2.97 -1.39 -26.73
N LYS A 317 2.27 -1.98 -27.70
CA LYS A 317 0.87 -1.65 -28.01
C LYS A 317 -0.08 -1.94 -26.84
N MET A 318 0.12 -3.07 -26.14
CA MET A 318 -0.66 -3.43 -24.95
C MET A 318 -0.38 -2.49 -23.77
N ASP A 319 0.88 -2.13 -23.54
CA ASP A 319 1.28 -1.17 -22.48
C ASP A 319 0.69 0.22 -22.75
N ILE A 320 0.73 0.70 -23.98
CA ILE A 320 0.09 1.96 -24.37
C ILE A 320 -1.42 1.89 -24.11
N LYS A 321 -2.08 0.79 -24.52
CA LYS A 321 -3.52 0.57 -24.28
C LYS A 321 -3.87 0.57 -22.79
N HIS A 322 -3.02 -0.06 -21.97
CA HIS A 322 -3.17 -0.07 -20.51
C HIS A 322 -3.01 1.34 -19.92
N ASN A 323 -1.97 2.07 -20.32
CA ASN A 323 -1.73 3.45 -19.89
C ASN A 323 -2.86 4.40 -20.30
N CYS A 324 -3.39 4.28 -21.52
CA CYS A 324 -4.56 5.02 -21.95
C CYS A 324 -5.79 4.71 -21.08
N ARG A 325 -5.98 3.45 -20.68
CA ARG A 325 -7.09 3.06 -19.80
C ARG A 325 -6.96 3.70 -18.41
N ILE A 326 -5.76 3.69 -17.82
CA ILE A 326 -5.49 4.36 -16.53
C ILE A 326 -5.75 5.85 -16.63
N LEU A 327 -5.19 6.51 -17.64
CA LEU A 327 -5.37 7.95 -17.85
C LEU A 327 -6.85 8.33 -18.06
N ARG A 328 -7.62 7.51 -18.78
CA ARG A 328 -9.06 7.73 -18.93
C ARG A 328 -9.81 7.58 -17.61
N GLN A 329 -9.44 6.60 -16.78
CA GLN A 329 -10.00 6.47 -15.43
C GLN A 329 -9.66 7.67 -14.55
N ASP A 330 -8.46 8.22 -14.67
CA ASP A 330 -8.06 9.42 -13.94
C ASP A 330 -8.80 10.67 -14.43
N ILE A 331 -9.07 10.78 -15.73
CA ILE A 331 -9.92 11.83 -16.32
C ILE A 331 -11.35 11.71 -15.79
N ASP A 332 -11.92 10.49 -15.76
CA ASP A 332 -13.26 10.25 -15.23
C ASP A 332 -13.36 10.58 -13.74
N LYS A 333 -12.34 10.20 -12.94
CA LYS A 333 -12.22 10.62 -11.54
C LYS A 333 -12.13 12.12 -11.38
N ALA A 334 -11.37 12.80 -12.26
CA ALA A 334 -11.20 14.26 -12.22
C ALA A 334 -12.47 15.00 -12.63
N ARG A 335 -13.29 14.42 -13.53
CA ARG A 335 -14.61 14.95 -13.93
C ARG A 335 -15.67 14.68 -12.87
N GLY A 336 -15.54 13.58 -12.12
CA GLY A 336 -16.44 13.26 -11.01
C GLY A 336 -16.30 14.26 -9.86
N LEU A 337 -17.30 14.27 -8.99
CA LEU A 337 -17.26 15.11 -7.79
C LEU A 337 -16.16 14.60 -6.85
N VAL A 338 -15.11 15.38 -6.67
CA VAL A 338 -13.89 14.99 -5.90
C VAL A 338 -14.19 14.50 -4.48
N LEU A 339 -15.37 14.87 -3.94
CA LEU A 339 -15.80 14.52 -2.57
C LEU A 339 -17.13 13.77 -2.55
N GLU A 340 -17.53 13.14 -3.65
CA GLU A 340 -18.86 12.52 -3.77
C GLU A 340 -19.11 11.41 -2.75
N ASP A 341 -18.13 10.50 -2.60
CA ASP A 341 -18.25 9.38 -1.65
C ASP A 341 -18.30 9.90 -0.21
N ASP A 342 -17.44 10.87 0.14
CA ASP A 342 -17.41 11.50 1.46
C ASP A 342 -18.71 12.29 1.73
N LEU A 343 -19.22 13.00 0.71
CA LEU A 343 -20.52 13.68 0.78
C LEU A 343 -21.66 12.69 1.05
N ARG A 344 -21.74 11.63 0.26
CA ARG A 344 -22.79 10.61 0.40
C ARG A 344 -22.71 9.89 1.74
N ALA A 345 -21.50 9.54 2.18
CA ALA A 345 -21.29 8.88 3.46
C ALA A 345 -21.72 9.78 4.63
N ARG A 346 -21.26 11.04 4.68
CA ARG A 346 -21.61 11.99 5.74
C ARG A 346 -23.08 12.37 5.72
N THR A 347 -23.69 12.51 4.54
CA THR A 347 -25.15 12.75 4.44
C THR A 347 -25.94 11.57 5.01
N ARG A 348 -25.51 10.33 4.78
CA ARG A 348 -26.12 9.13 5.40
C ARG A 348 -26.00 9.14 6.93
N VAL A 349 -24.83 9.57 7.46
CA VAL A 349 -24.67 9.74 8.93
C VAL A 349 -25.64 10.77 9.48
N LEU A 350 -25.73 11.95 8.86
CA LEU A 350 -26.66 13.01 9.29
C LEU A 350 -28.12 12.56 9.27
N LYS A 351 -28.54 11.85 8.21
CA LYS A 351 -29.88 11.25 8.14
C LYS A 351 -30.11 10.23 9.24
N ARG A 352 -29.20 9.30 9.45
CA ARG A 352 -29.29 8.24 10.47
C ARG A 352 -29.38 8.78 11.89
N LEU A 353 -28.72 9.91 12.16
CA LEU A 353 -28.70 10.56 13.46
C LEU A 353 -29.82 11.61 13.64
N GLY A 354 -30.66 11.82 12.61
CA GLY A 354 -31.78 12.76 12.66
C GLY A 354 -31.40 14.23 12.58
N TYR A 355 -30.26 14.55 12.00
CA TYR A 355 -29.85 15.93 11.71
C TYR A 355 -30.50 16.46 10.43
N VAL A 356 -30.75 15.58 9.48
CA VAL A 356 -31.37 15.88 8.19
C VAL A 356 -32.44 14.83 7.93
N ASP A 357 -33.57 15.21 7.38
CA ASP A 357 -34.65 14.30 6.99
C ASP A 357 -34.39 13.71 5.56
N ASP A 358 -35.34 12.90 5.08
CA ASP A 358 -35.25 12.29 3.75
C ASP A 358 -35.31 13.32 2.63
N ASP A 359 -35.99 14.46 2.84
CA ASP A 359 -36.09 15.56 1.88
C ASP A 359 -34.92 16.55 1.99
N GLN A 360 -33.86 16.18 2.70
CA GLN A 360 -32.67 17.01 2.97
C GLN A 360 -32.94 18.31 3.74
N ILE A 361 -34.06 18.37 4.47
CA ILE A 361 -34.38 19.52 5.35
C ILE A 361 -33.61 19.36 6.66
N ILE A 362 -32.94 20.43 7.07
CA ILE A 362 -32.12 20.44 8.28
C ILE A 362 -32.97 20.57 9.54
N SER A 363 -32.72 19.74 10.55
CA SER A 363 -33.38 19.79 11.85
C SER A 363 -32.80 20.90 12.73
N THR A 364 -33.50 21.22 13.84
CA THR A 364 -32.98 22.14 14.88
C THR A 364 -31.63 21.65 15.42
N LYS A 365 -31.46 20.34 15.55
CA LYS A 365 -30.21 19.71 15.98
C LYS A 365 -29.05 20.00 15.03
N ALA A 366 -29.31 19.98 13.72
CA ALA A 366 -28.31 20.34 12.71
C ALA A 366 -27.92 21.81 12.79
N LYS A 367 -28.86 22.71 13.07
CA LYS A 367 -28.56 24.14 13.27
C LYS A 367 -27.57 24.37 14.41
N VAL A 368 -27.74 23.65 15.53
CA VAL A 368 -26.79 23.69 16.67
C VAL A 368 -25.42 23.15 16.26
N ALA A 369 -25.37 22.02 15.54
CA ALA A 369 -24.11 21.43 15.08
C ALA A 369 -23.32 22.36 14.12
N ALA A 370 -24.03 23.14 13.30
CA ALA A 370 -23.41 24.07 12.36
C ALA A 370 -22.64 25.23 13.02
N GLU A 371 -23.03 25.60 14.25
CA GLU A 371 -22.39 26.68 15.02
C GLU A 371 -21.14 26.21 15.79
N ILE A 372 -20.94 24.89 15.92
CA ILE A 372 -19.83 24.31 16.66
C ILE A 372 -18.73 23.87 15.68
N SER A 373 -17.57 24.49 15.79
CA SER A 373 -16.41 24.19 14.91
C SER A 373 -15.12 23.86 15.66
N THR A 374 -15.05 24.14 16.96
CA THR A 374 -13.84 23.98 17.76
C THR A 374 -13.70 22.57 18.35
N GLY A 375 -14.80 21.85 18.55
CA GLY A 375 -14.87 20.49 19.06
C GLY A 375 -15.60 19.55 18.11
N ASP A 376 -15.92 18.34 18.60
CA ASP A 376 -16.77 17.41 17.86
C ASP A 376 -18.24 17.85 17.96
N GLU A 377 -18.74 18.35 16.87
CA GLU A 377 -20.08 18.96 16.78
C GLU A 377 -21.19 17.96 17.01
N LEU A 378 -21.05 16.72 16.50
CA LEU A 378 -22.09 15.71 16.61
C LEU A 378 -22.19 15.18 18.05
N VAL A 379 -21.06 14.88 18.69
CA VAL A 379 -21.04 14.42 20.08
C VAL A 379 -21.51 15.50 21.02
N MET A 380 -21.11 16.75 20.80
CA MET A 380 -21.59 17.88 21.59
C MET A 380 -23.12 18.03 21.50
N CYS A 381 -23.69 17.97 20.29
CA CYS A 381 -25.11 18.01 20.08
C CYS A 381 -25.85 16.85 20.78
N GLU A 382 -25.33 15.62 20.70
CA GLU A 382 -25.92 14.48 21.39
C GLU A 382 -26.00 14.75 22.92
N LEU A 383 -24.95 15.30 23.52
CA LEU A 383 -24.93 15.65 24.95
C LEU A 383 -25.93 16.75 25.29
N LEU A 384 -26.05 17.79 24.45
CA LEU A 384 -26.99 18.88 24.66
C LEU A 384 -28.43 18.37 24.62
N PHE A 385 -28.81 17.65 23.57
CA PHE A 385 -30.18 17.16 23.39
C PHE A 385 -30.54 15.99 24.32
N ASN A 386 -29.56 15.23 24.83
CA ASN A 386 -29.78 14.23 25.87
C ASN A 386 -29.81 14.80 27.30
N GLY A 387 -29.67 16.13 27.45
CA GLY A 387 -29.78 16.81 28.75
C GLY A 387 -28.58 16.57 29.68
N ALA A 388 -27.42 16.15 29.17
CA ALA A 388 -26.24 15.82 29.98
C ALA A 388 -25.74 17.00 30.84
N PHE A 389 -25.92 18.22 30.39
CA PHE A 389 -25.49 19.45 31.09
C PHE A 389 -26.49 20.00 32.12
N GLY A 390 -27.73 19.52 32.07
CA GLY A 390 -28.78 19.99 32.99
C GLY A 390 -28.44 19.87 34.48
N PRO A 391 -28.05 18.70 34.97
CA PRO A 391 -27.73 18.47 36.38
C PRO A 391 -26.36 19.01 36.83
N LEU A 392 -25.47 19.37 35.89
CA LEU A 392 -24.09 19.75 36.19
C LEU A 392 -24.01 21.18 36.78
N LYS A 393 -23.04 21.38 37.69
CA LYS A 393 -22.64 22.72 38.14
C LYS A 393 -21.84 23.41 37.03
N VAL A 394 -21.65 24.73 37.15
CA VAL A 394 -20.92 25.55 36.14
C VAL A 394 -19.49 25.08 35.90
N ASP A 395 -18.75 24.74 36.94
CA ASP A 395 -17.40 24.19 36.89
C ASP A 395 -17.36 22.79 36.26
N GLN A 396 -18.37 21.98 36.54
CA GLN A 396 -18.54 20.64 35.95
C GLN A 396 -18.85 20.68 34.44
N VAL A 397 -19.64 21.70 34.00
CA VAL A 397 -19.88 21.94 32.56
C VAL A 397 -18.58 22.21 31.85
N ALA A 398 -17.74 23.11 32.37
CA ALA A 398 -16.42 23.40 31.80
C ALA A 398 -15.51 22.15 31.77
N ALA A 399 -15.54 21.38 32.86
CA ALA A 399 -14.77 20.15 32.97
C ALA A 399 -15.19 19.09 31.94
N LEU A 400 -16.49 18.88 31.70
CA LEU A 400 -16.97 17.93 30.69
C LEU A 400 -16.58 18.38 29.28
N VAL A 401 -16.73 19.68 28.97
CA VAL A 401 -16.36 20.24 27.66
C VAL A 401 -14.86 20.17 27.41
N SER A 402 -14.02 20.18 28.46
CA SER A 402 -12.55 20.06 28.30
C SER A 402 -12.10 18.75 27.64
N CYS A 403 -12.92 17.68 27.72
CA CYS A 403 -12.62 16.40 27.07
C CYS A 403 -12.60 16.47 25.53
N PHE A 404 -13.23 17.46 24.93
CA PHE A 404 -13.23 17.69 23.48
C PHE A 404 -11.94 18.35 22.98
N ILE A 405 -11.18 18.97 23.88
CA ILE A 405 -10.06 19.84 23.53
C ILE A 405 -8.72 19.14 23.65
N TRP A 406 -8.57 18.26 24.64
CA TRP A 406 -7.28 17.67 24.96
C TRP A 406 -6.94 16.49 24.03
N ARG A 407 -5.84 16.62 23.29
CA ARG A 407 -5.37 15.61 22.32
C ARG A 407 -3.97 15.08 22.59
N GLU A 408 -3.26 15.61 23.61
CA GLU A 408 -1.92 15.14 23.92
C GLU A 408 -1.96 13.70 24.47
N LYS A 409 -0.92 12.91 24.17
CA LYS A 409 -0.79 11.54 24.70
C LYS A 409 -0.22 11.63 26.11
N ALA A 410 -1.03 11.37 27.12
CA ALA A 410 -0.55 11.13 28.48
C ALA A 410 -0.14 9.66 28.63
N GLU A 411 0.96 9.39 29.35
CA GLU A 411 1.41 8.01 29.63
C GLU A 411 0.45 7.25 30.55
N THR A 412 -0.24 7.98 31.42
CA THR A 412 -1.26 7.42 32.32
C THR A 412 -2.54 8.23 32.18
N ARG A 413 -3.68 7.56 31.96
CA ARG A 413 -4.99 8.22 31.97
C ARG A 413 -5.23 8.84 33.35
N ALA A 414 -5.59 10.13 33.37
CA ALA A 414 -6.04 10.77 34.58
C ALA A 414 -7.34 10.11 35.11
N LYS A 415 -7.47 10.01 36.42
CA LYS A 415 -8.70 9.49 37.03
C LYS A 415 -9.82 10.53 36.85
N VAL A 416 -10.98 10.06 36.39
CA VAL A 416 -12.19 10.87 36.32
C VAL A 416 -12.61 11.24 37.75
N PRO A 417 -12.89 12.51 38.07
CA PRO A 417 -13.45 12.88 39.35
C PRO A 417 -14.77 12.14 39.59
N HIS A 418 -14.97 11.59 40.77
CA HIS A 418 -16.15 10.75 41.08
C HIS A 418 -17.48 11.44 40.73
N GLU A 419 -17.57 12.76 40.99
CA GLU A 419 -18.75 13.56 40.63
C GLU A 419 -19.00 13.67 39.12
N MET A 420 -18.00 13.37 38.29
CA MET A 420 -18.06 13.49 36.83
C MET A 420 -18.22 12.13 36.12
N GLU A 421 -18.17 11.02 36.85
CA GLU A 421 -18.23 9.66 36.24
C GLU A 421 -19.50 9.47 35.40
N GLY A 422 -20.65 9.91 35.92
CA GLY A 422 -21.92 9.81 35.19
C GLY A 422 -21.94 10.64 33.90
N ALA A 423 -21.51 11.89 33.97
CA ALA A 423 -21.49 12.80 32.83
C ALA A 423 -20.46 12.34 31.78
N TYR A 424 -19.29 11.86 32.22
CA TYR A 424 -18.28 11.28 31.33
C TYR A 424 -18.75 9.97 30.70
N GLY A 425 -19.52 9.16 31.43
CA GLY A 425 -20.20 7.99 30.89
C GLY A 425 -21.13 8.35 29.72
N MET A 426 -21.98 9.38 29.91
CA MET A 426 -22.86 9.89 28.85
C MET A 426 -22.09 10.40 27.63
N LEU A 427 -20.93 11.05 27.81
CA LEU A 427 -20.06 11.50 26.74
C LEU A 427 -19.54 10.30 25.94
N ARG A 428 -19.01 9.25 26.61
CA ARG A 428 -18.54 8.05 25.96
C ARG A 428 -19.63 7.29 25.19
N GLU A 429 -20.85 7.26 25.72
CA GLU A 429 -22.01 6.67 25.04
C GLU A 429 -22.40 7.47 23.79
N ALA A 430 -22.44 8.80 23.89
CA ALA A 430 -22.69 9.69 22.76
C ALA A 430 -21.60 9.49 21.67
N ALA A 431 -20.34 9.50 22.05
CA ALA A 431 -19.22 9.25 21.14
C ALA A 431 -19.33 7.86 20.46
N ARG A 432 -19.67 6.81 21.22
CA ARG A 432 -19.86 5.46 20.67
C ARG A 432 -21.02 5.38 19.68
N LYS A 433 -22.12 6.13 19.95
CA LYS A 433 -23.26 6.21 19.03
C LYS A 433 -22.86 6.84 17.70
N ILE A 434 -22.11 7.96 17.75
CA ILE A 434 -21.62 8.64 16.54
C ILE A 434 -20.65 7.75 15.77
N ALA A 435 -19.61 7.21 16.43
CA ALA A 435 -18.62 6.35 15.81
C ALA A 435 -19.24 5.12 15.11
N LYS A 436 -20.24 4.49 15.73
CA LYS A 436 -21.00 3.39 15.11
C LYS A 436 -21.76 3.84 13.87
N ALA A 437 -22.31 5.05 13.88
CA ALA A 437 -23.01 5.60 12.71
C ALA A 437 -22.03 5.90 11.57
N GLU A 438 -20.86 6.46 11.87
CA GLU A 438 -19.81 6.76 10.90
C GLU A 438 -19.19 5.48 10.32
N SER A 439 -18.85 4.51 11.16
CA SER A 439 -18.33 3.20 10.75
C SER A 439 -19.31 2.45 9.83
N ALA A 440 -20.61 2.49 10.16
CA ALA A 440 -21.66 1.88 9.35
C ALA A 440 -21.93 2.60 8.01
N CYS A 441 -21.37 3.80 7.81
CA CYS A 441 -21.44 4.58 6.57
C CYS A 441 -20.12 4.62 5.81
N ASP A 442 -19.19 3.70 6.08
CA ASP A 442 -17.91 3.53 5.41
C ASP A 442 -16.94 4.71 5.52
N LEU A 443 -17.00 5.48 6.63
CA LEU A 443 -16.06 6.57 6.89
C LEU A 443 -14.72 6.12 7.50
N GLY A 444 -14.49 4.80 7.64
CA GLY A 444 -13.23 4.23 8.12
C GLY A 444 -12.88 4.56 9.58
N VAL A 445 -13.89 4.82 10.42
CA VAL A 445 -13.72 5.19 11.83
C VAL A 445 -13.68 3.92 12.69
N ASP A 446 -12.60 3.75 13.47
CA ASP A 446 -12.56 2.77 14.55
C ASP A 446 -13.34 3.29 15.77
N VAL A 447 -14.27 2.49 16.26
CA VAL A 447 -15.23 2.93 17.31
C VAL A 447 -14.54 3.18 18.65
N GLU A 448 -13.61 2.32 19.05
CA GLU A 448 -12.97 2.46 20.36
C GLU A 448 -11.89 3.55 20.34
N ASP A 449 -11.13 3.69 19.25
CA ASP A 449 -10.18 4.78 19.06
C ASP A 449 -10.89 6.14 19.08
N TYR A 450 -12.06 6.24 18.44
CA TYR A 450 -12.86 7.46 18.45
C TYR A 450 -13.35 7.81 19.86
N VAL A 451 -13.91 6.84 20.59
CA VAL A 451 -14.38 7.04 21.98
C VAL A 451 -13.20 7.40 22.90
N ASP A 452 -12.05 6.79 22.72
CA ASP A 452 -10.85 7.05 23.51
C ASP A 452 -10.15 8.38 23.17
N SER A 453 -10.57 9.05 22.09
CA SER A 453 -10.08 10.40 21.75
C SER A 453 -10.58 11.47 22.75
N PHE A 454 -11.71 11.24 23.43
CA PHE A 454 -12.27 12.13 24.45
C PHE A 454 -11.63 11.86 25.81
N LYS A 455 -10.56 12.57 26.13
CA LYS A 455 -9.74 12.32 27.31
C LYS A 455 -10.16 13.14 28.52
N PRO A 456 -10.22 12.53 29.72
CA PRO A 456 -10.62 13.21 30.96
C PRO A 456 -9.48 14.01 31.62
N ASP A 457 -8.29 14.04 31.03
CA ASP A 457 -7.05 14.55 31.65
C ASP A 457 -7.15 16.00 32.11
N LEU A 458 -7.94 16.83 31.43
CA LEU A 458 -8.14 18.22 31.81
C LEU A 458 -9.31 18.44 32.80
N MET A 459 -10.13 17.44 33.11
CA MET A 459 -11.31 17.67 33.98
C MET A 459 -10.97 18.24 35.33
N ALA A 460 -10.08 17.58 36.08
CA ALA A 460 -9.69 18.02 37.41
C ALA A 460 -8.99 19.39 37.36
N ILE A 461 -8.11 19.60 36.39
CA ILE A 461 -7.40 20.86 36.16
C ILE A 461 -8.41 22.01 35.89
N THR A 462 -9.43 21.77 35.10
CA THR A 462 -10.46 22.75 34.75
C THR A 462 -11.32 23.10 35.96
N ILE A 463 -11.69 22.12 36.79
CA ILE A 463 -12.45 22.36 38.04
C ILE A 463 -11.62 23.26 38.97
N GLU A 464 -10.36 22.92 39.24
CA GLU A 464 -9.46 23.71 40.08
C GLU A 464 -9.27 25.13 39.51
N TRP A 465 -9.11 25.25 38.19
CA TRP A 465 -9.05 26.57 37.55
C TRP A 465 -10.32 27.38 37.75
N CYS A 466 -11.50 26.79 37.59
CA CYS A 466 -12.79 27.47 37.86
C CYS A 466 -12.96 27.88 39.35
N HIS A 467 -12.33 27.18 40.28
CA HIS A 467 -12.33 27.49 41.72
C HIS A 467 -11.31 28.56 42.11
N GLY A 468 -10.48 29.06 41.15
CA GLY A 468 -9.57 30.17 41.45
C GLY A 468 -8.12 29.76 41.66
N ALA A 469 -7.75 28.51 41.37
CA ALA A 469 -6.36 28.03 41.45
C ALA A 469 -5.42 28.87 40.58
N THR A 470 -4.17 29.06 41.00
CA THR A 470 -3.16 29.78 40.23
C THR A 470 -2.67 28.97 39.02
N PHE A 471 -2.13 29.67 38.03
CA PHE A 471 -1.60 28.96 36.84
C PHE A 471 -0.45 27.98 37.21
N ALA A 472 0.41 28.36 38.15
CA ALA A 472 1.46 27.50 38.66
C ALA A 472 0.92 26.22 39.29
N HIS A 473 -0.19 26.30 40.02
CA HIS A 473 -0.83 25.14 40.62
C HIS A 473 -1.42 24.19 39.57
N ILE A 474 -2.19 24.70 38.59
CA ILE A 474 -2.74 23.86 37.52
C ILE A 474 -1.66 23.27 36.62
N ALA A 475 -0.57 23.99 36.40
CA ALA A 475 0.59 23.46 35.65
C ALA A 475 1.27 22.29 36.40
N SER A 476 1.39 22.39 37.75
CA SER A 476 1.92 21.27 38.55
C SER A 476 0.98 20.03 38.53
N LEU A 477 -0.34 20.22 38.50
CA LEU A 477 -1.32 19.14 38.38
C LEU A 477 -1.25 18.45 36.99
N ALA A 478 -0.92 19.20 35.94
CA ALA A 478 -0.76 18.66 34.59
C ALA A 478 0.51 17.79 34.43
N GLY A 479 1.44 17.87 35.39
CA GLY A 479 2.68 17.12 35.44
C GLY A 479 3.82 17.71 34.59
N ASP A 480 5.06 17.30 34.90
CA ASP A 480 6.30 17.87 34.34
C ASP A 480 6.43 17.74 32.82
N LYS A 481 5.72 16.81 32.19
CA LYS A 481 5.75 16.58 30.75
C LYS A 481 4.80 17.46 29.95
N THR A 482 3.83 18.10 30.61
CA THR A 482 2.88 19.00 29.95
C THR A 482 3.44 20.42 29.91
N HIS A 483 3.74 20.90 28.70
CA HIS A 483 4.22 22.27 28.54
C HIS A 483 3.11 23.27 28.92
N GLY A 484 3.45 24.28 29.77
CA GLY A 484 2.49 25.34 30.16
C GLY A 484 1.82 26.03 28.97
N GLY A 485 2.52 26.17 27.83
CA GLY A 485 1.94 26.68 26.58
C GLY A 485 0.83 25.82 26.00
N SER A 486 0.88 24.48 26.15
CA SER A 486 -0.19 23.57 25.73
C SER A 486 -1.44 23.74 26.58
N LEU A 487 -1.26 23.91 27.90
CA LEU A 487 -2.34 24.17 28.83
C LEU A 487 -3.05 25.50 28.52
N VAL A 488 -2.28 26.57 28.27
CA VAL A 488 -2.82 27.88 27.86
C VAL A 488 -3.66 27.75 26.57
N ARG A 489 -3.12 27.06 25.56
CA ARG A 489 -3.86 26.83 24.30
C ARG A 489 -5.14 26.02 24.53
N ALA A 490 -5.08 24.98 25.37
CA ALA A 490 -6.23 24.14 25.68
C ALA A 490 -7.34 24.95 26.38
N ILE A 491 -7.04 25.76 27.38
CA ILE A 491 -8.04 26.58 28.09
C ILE A 491 -8.63 27.67 27.17
N ARG A 492 -7.82 28.27 26.28
CA ARG A 492 -8.35 29.24 25.29
C ARG A 492 -9.29 28.55 24.30
N ARG A 493 -8.97 27.34 23.82
CA ARG A 493 -9.88 26.57 22.95
C ARG A 493 -11.13 26.10 23.69
N LEU A 494 -11.03 25.81 24.99
CA LEU A 494 -12.15 25.47 25.83
C LEU A 494 -13.12 26.65 25.94
N GLU A 495 -12.61 27.87 26.17
CA GLU A 495 -13.45 29.07 26.17
C GLU A 495 -14.18 29.25 24.82
N GLU A 496 -13.46 29.11 23.73
CA GLU A 496 -14.04 29.23 22.39
C GLU A 496 -15.17 28.20 22.16
N LEU A 497 -14.97 26.93 22.56
CA LEU A 497 -15.98 25.89 22.43
C LEU A 497 -17.21 26.18 23.30
N LEU A 498 -17.02 26.64 24.55
CA LEU A 498 -18.10 27.05 25.42
C LEU A 498 -18.89 28.21 24.82
N ARG A 499 -18.20 29.20 24.23
CA ARG A 499 -18.82 30.36 23.58
C ARG A 499 -19.64 29.96 22.35
N GLN A 500 -19.12 29.07 21.49
CA GLN A 500 -19.84 28.53 20.34
C GLN A 500 -21.11 27.78 20.81
N THR A 501 -20.98 26.97 21.87
CA THR A 501 -22.10 26.19 22.41
C THR A 501 -23.16 27.12 23.03
N SER A 502 -22.77 28.16 23.79
CA SER A 502 -23.71 29.17 24.30
C SER A 502 -24.45 29.89 23.17
N GLY A 503 -23.72 30.30 22.11
CA GLY A 503 -24.32 30.90 20.92
C GLY A 503 -25.34 29.98 20.24
N ALA A 504 -25.00 28.71 20.07
CA ALA A 504 -25.88 27.72 19.49
C ALA A 504 -27.16 27.47 20.33
N LEU A 505 -27.03 27.46 21.66
CA LEU A 505 -28.18 27.33 22.58
C LEU A 505 -29.13 28.54 22.49
N LYS A 506 -28.60 29.75 22.40
CA LYS A 506 -29.38 30.98 22.19
C LYS A 506 -30.16 30.94 20.87
N LEU A 507 -29.60 30.37 19.82
CA LEU A 507 -30.29 30.21 18.53
C LEU A 507 -31.53 29.31 18.61
N ILE A 508 -31.54 28.35 19.53
CA ILE A 508 -32.69 27.43 19.73
C ILE A 508 -33.61 27.87 20.86
N GLY A 509 -33.29 28.97 21.55
CA GLY A 509 -34.11 29.54 22.63
C GLY A 509 -33.93 28.87 24.01
N ASP A 510 -32.85 28.10 24.22
CA ASP A 510 -32.51 27.56 25.55
C ASP A 510 -31.61 28.54 26.32
N ASP A 511 -32.21 29.65 26.74
CA ASP A 511 -31.49 30.72 27.44
C ASP A 511 -31.00 30.29 28.83
N VAL A 512 -31.67 29.32 29.48
CA VAL A 512 -31.27 28.83 30.80
C VAL A 512 -29.95 28.05 30.72
N LEU A 513 -29.85 27.15 29.77
CA LEU A 513 -28.62 26.40 29.57
C LEU A 513 -27.52 27.30 29.00
N ALA A 514 -27.86 28.22 28.09
CA ALA A 514 -26.90 29.20 27.56
C ALA A 514 -26.26 30.06 28.66
N ALA A 515 -27.07 30.56 29.63
CA ALA A 515 -26.55 31.31 30.77
C ALA A 515 -25.58 30.50 31.65
N LYS A 516 -25.80 29.17 31.76
CA LYS A 516 -24.87 28.30 32.49
C LYS A 516 -23.52 28.21 31.77
N PHE A 517 -23.51 28.10 30.43
CA PHE A 517 -22.29 28.14 29.63
C PHE A 517 -21.59 29.50 29.70
N ASP A 518 -22.36 30.61 29.66
CA ASP A 518 -21.80 31.96 29.82
C ASP A 518 -21.12 32.13 31.19
N SER A 519 -21.74 31.60 32.26
CA SER A 519 -21.13 31.60 33.60
C SER A 519 -19.86 30.74 33.67
N ALA A 520 -19.79 29.65 32.90
CA ALA A 520 -18.57 28.85 32.78
C ALA A 520 -17.44 29.61 32.06
N ILE A 521 -17.77 30.37 31.02
CA ILE A 521 -16.83 31.25 30.32
C ILE A 521 -16.25 32.30 31.29
N GLU A 522 -17.09 32.95 32.07
CA GLU A 522 -16.65 33.96 33.07
C GLU A 522 -15.66 33.38 34.08
N LYS A 523 -15.91 32.16 34.57
CA LYS A 523 -15.03 31.48 35.52
C LYS A 523 -13.67 31.08 34.90
N ILE A 524 -13.63 30.77 33.61
CA ILE A 524 -12.40 30.36 32.90
C ILE A 524 -11.58 31.58 32.47
N LYS A 525 -12.27 32.66 32.04
CA LYS A 525 -11.66 33.82 31.40
C LYS A 525 -11.01 34.76 32.43
N ARG A 526 -9.85 34.34 32.92
CA ARG A 526 -9.13 35.10 33.93
C ARG A 526 -7.61 34.91 33.77
N ASP A 527 -6.87 35.80 34.46
CA ASP A 527 -5.41 35.71 34.68
C ASP A 527 -4.59 35.72 33.37
N ILE A 528 -3.35 35.27 33.46
CA ILE A 528 -2.34 35.29 32.41
C ILE A 528 -2.79 34.56 31.13
N ILE A 529 -3.69 33.58 31.23
CA ILE A 529 -4.14 32.78 30.09
C ILE A 529 -4.85 33.66 29.05
N PHE A 530 -5.57 34.71 29.49
CA PHE A 530 -6.28 35.64 28.62
C PHE A 530 -5.63 37.02 28.54
N ALA A 531 -4.41 37.18 29.06
CA ALA A 531 -3.64 38.40 28.87
C ALA A 531 -3.34 38.64 27.38
N ALA A 532 -3.25 39.92 26.99
CA ALA A 532 -3.00 40.32 25.60
C ALA A 532 -1.61 39.84 25.08
N SER A 533 -0.66 39.66 25.98
CA SER A 533 0.65 39.12 25.69
C SER A 533 1.08 38.15 26.79
N LEU A 534 1.70 37.02 26.42
CA LEU A 534 2.31 36.06 27.33
C LEU A 534 3.77 36.48 27.71
N PHE A 535 4.24 37.59 27.15
CA PHE A 535 5.60 38.11 27.28
C PHE A 535 5.65 39.44 28.05
N LEU A 536 4.65 39.73 28.84
CA LEU A 536 4.66 40.84 29.80
C LEU A 536 5.18 40.39 31.16
#